data_44b193286941ad8f37f57d57388524e4
#
_entry.id   44b193286941ad8f37f57d57388524e4
#
_cell.length_a   1.000
_cell.length_b   1.000
_cell.length_c   1.000
_cell.angle_alpha   90.00
_cell.angle_beta   90.00
_cell.angle_gamma   90.00
#
_symmetry.space_group_name_H-M   'P 1'
#
loop_
_entity.id
_entity.type
_entity.pdbx_description
1 polymer ?
#
loop_
_entity_poly.entity_id
_entity_poly.type
_entity_poly.pdbx_seq_one_letter_code
_entity_poly.pdbx_strand_id
1 'polypeptide(L)'
;VSGGAHLHRHQGIKATFFCVGANVQKHPDIYARILDEGHSVGNHTQNHLSGWTAANEAYLQEIEAAAQCINSTLFRPPYGRISPIQYAQIKDQYKVIMWDTLSKDYDTTLSSDQVFQNATTGVKSGSIIVFHDSLKAECHLRDVLEPVIDELLCRNFVFAAI
;
A
#
# COMPACT_ATOMS: atom_id res chain seq x y z
N VAL A 1 -10.45 9.62 14.48
CA VAL A 1 -9.03 9.59 14.77
C VAL A 1 -8.77 8.89 16.11
N SER A 2 -9.19 7.64 16.25
CA SER A 2 -8.95 6.85 17.49
C SER A 2 -8.43 5.44 17.16
N GLY A 3 -7.73 5.28 16.03
CA GLY A 3 -7.13 4.01 15.61
C GLY A 3 -5.88 3.58 16.35
N GLY A 4 -5.44 4.32 17.38
CA GLY A 4 -4.17 4.05 18.07
C GLY A 4 -4.18 2.91 19.09
N ALA A 5 -5.35 2.40 19.50
CA ALA A 5 -5.42 1.43 20.61
C ALA A 5 -5.29 -0.05 20.17
N HIS A 6 -5.54 -0.37 18.90
CA HIS A 6 -5.49 -1.75 18.41
C HIS A 6 -4.11 -2.19 17.88
N LEU A 7 -3.23 -1.25 17.56
CA LEU A 7 -1.86 -1.56 17.11
C LEU A 7 -0.93 -2.12 18.21
N HIS A 8 -1.34 -2.06 19.47
CA HIS A 8 -0.51 -2.53 20.59
C HIS A 8 -0.28 -4.05 20.64
N ARG A 9 -1.16 -4.85 20.05
CA ARG A 9 -1.02 -6.31 20.03
C ARG A 9 0.02 -6.80 19.02
N HIS A 10 0.25 -6.01 17.96
CA HIS A 10 1.15 -6.35 16.86
C HIS A 10 2.36 -5.43 16.80
N GLN A 11 2.79 -4.91 17.97
CA GLN A 11 3.99 -4.06 18.07
C GLN A 11 5.20 -4.81 17.51
N GLY A 12 5.77 -4.25 16.44
CA GLY A 12 6.93 -4.84 15.77
C GLY A 12 6.67 -5.27 14.32
N ILE A 13 5.41 -5.48 13.91
CA ILE A 13 5.10 -5.75 12.50
C ILE A 13 5.27 -4.46 11.69
N LYS A 14 6.08 -4.55 10.64
CA LYS A 14 6.35 -3.44 9.73
C LYS A 14 5.66 -3.68 8.40
N ALA A 15 5.15 -2.59 7.83
CA ALA A 15 4.49 -2.57 6.53
C ALA A 15 5.22 -1.63 5.56
N THR A 16 4.88 -1.71 4.28
CA THR A 16 5.32 -0.75 3.27
C THR A 16 4.12 0.06 2.81
N PHE A 17 4.18 1.37 2.99
CA PHE A 17 3.14 2.32 2.60
C PHE A 17 3.49 2.93 1.24
N PHE A 18 2.70 2.62 0.22
CA PHE A 18 2.82 3.29 -1.08
C PHE A 18 1.99 4.57 -1.06
N CYS A 19 2.65 5.69 -0.81
CA CYS A 19 2.03 6.97 -0.51
C CYS A 19 1.72 7.77 -1.78
N VAL A 20 0.55 8.39 -1.83
CA VAL A 20 0.17 9.38 -2.84
C VAL A 20 0.77 10.73 -2.44
N GLY A 21 1.53 11.37 -3.34
CA GLY A 21 2.27 12.60 -3.02
C GLY A 21 1.39 13.74 -2.50
N ALA A 22 0.21 13.94 -3.10
CA ALA A 22 -0.76 14.93 -2.65
C ALA A 22 -1.22 14.69 -1.19
N ASN A 23 -1.36 13.41 -0.78
CA ASN A 23 -1.71 13.08 0.60
C ASN A 23 -0.55 13.33 1.57
N VAL A 24 0.69 13.05 1.15
CA VAL A 24 1.89 13.35 1.95
C VAL A 24 2.02 14.87 2.18
N GLN A 25 1.81 15.67 1.14
CA GLN A 25 1.85 17.13 1.26
C GLN A 25 0.74 17.68 2.17
N LYS A 26 -0.43 17.06 2.15
CA LYS A 26 -1.56 17.46 2.97
C LYS A 26 -1.43 17.02 4.44
N HIS A 27 -0.78 15.90 4.68
CA HIS A 27 -0.65 15.26 6.01
C HIS A 27 0.81 14.85 6.30
N PRO A 28 1.76 15.81 6.33
CA PRO A 28 3.17 15.51 6.52
C PRO A 28 3.47 14.89 7.89
N ASP A 29 2.67 15.18 8.89
CA ASP A 29 2.72 14.59 10.23
C ASP A 29 2.46 13.07 10.22
N ILE A 30 1.49 12.63 9.43
CA ILE A 30 1.19 11.19 9.26
C ILE A 30 2.37 10.50 8.54
N TYR A 31 2.91 11.13 7.50
CA TYR A 31 4.05 10.57 6.77
C TYR A 31 5.30 10.47 7.66
N ALA A 32 5.60 11.50 8.45
CA ALA A 32 6.69 11.48 9.41
C ALA A 32 6.51 10.34 10.42
N ARG A 33 5.30 10.17 10.94
CA ARG A 33 4.97 9.10 11.88
C ARG A 33 5.17 7.69 11.28
N ILE A 34 4.82 7.46 10.01
CA ILE A 34 5.08 6.20 9.31
C ILE A 34 6.57 5.86 9.34
N LEU A 35 7.43 6.85 9.07
CA LEU A 35 8.87 6.67 9.09
C LEU A 35 9.42 6.48 10.50
N ASP A 36 8.97 7.26 11.47
CA ASP A 36 9.40 7.20 12.87
C ASP A 36 9.03 5.86 13.52
N GLU A 37 7.90 5.29 13.12
CA GLU A 37 7.48 3.95 13.55
C GLU A 37 8.23 2.82 12.82
N GLY A 38 9.15 3.15 11.90
CA GLY A 38 10.04 2.20 11.22
C GLY A 38 9.36 1.40 10.11
N HIS A 39 8.31 1.91 9.51
CA HIS A 39 7.71 1.37 8.30
C HIS A 39 8.48 1.81 7.05
N SER A 40 8.38 1.04 5.96
CA SER A 40 8.88 1.44 4.65
C SER A 40 7.86 2.30 3.91
N VAL A 41 8.35 3.16 3.01
CA VAL A 41 7.50 3.97 2.13
C VAL A 41 7.87 3.75 0.67
N GLY A 42 6.90 3.90 -0.23
CA GLY A 42 7.07 3.86 -1.67
C GLY A 42 6.26 4.94 -2.37
N ASN A 43 6.67 5.30 -3.57
CA ASN A 43 5.97 6.27 -4.41
C ASN A 43 4.73 5.63 -5.07
N HIS A 44 3.60 6.35 -5.03
CA HIS A 44 2.31 5.92 -5.63
C HIS A 44 1.70 7.02 -6.52
N THR A 45 2.54 7.76 -7.24
CA THR A 45 2.25 8.97 -8.02
C THR A 45 1.77 10.17 -7.19
N GLN A 46 1.69 11.33 -7.80
CA GLN A 46 1.28 12.57 -7.10
C GLN A 46 -0.23 12.57 -6.80
N ASN A 47 -1.07 12.16 -7.76
CA ASN A 47 -2.53 12.25 -7.67
C ASN A 47 -3.22 10.91 -7.92
N HIS A 48 -2.55 9.77 -7.72
CA HIS A 48 -3.09 8.43 -7.95
C HIS A 48 -3.54 8.19 -9.40
N LEU A 49 -2.79 8.74 -10.37
CA LEU A 49 -3.10 8.66 -11.79
C LEU A 49 -2.84 7.25 -12.35
N SER A 50 -3.77 6.71 -13.15
CA SER A 50 -3.60 5.41 -13.81
C SER A 50 -2.69 5.52 -15.03
N GLY A 51 -1.65 4.69 -15.10
CA GLY A 51 -0.73 4.67 -16.24
C GLY A 51 -1.38 4.25 -17.57
N TRP A 52 -2.50 3.51 -17.54
CA TRP A 52 -3.18 3.09 -18.77
C TRP A 52 -4.01 4.20 -19.44
N THR A 53 -4.45 5.18 -18.67
CA THR A 53 -5.31 6.27 -19.17
C THR A 53 -4.56 7.57 -19.36
N ALA A 54 -3.35 7.67 -18.82
CA ALA A 54 -2.51 8.85 -18.91
C ALA A 54 -1.56 8.80 -20.12
N ALA A 55 -1.26 9.95 -20.70
CA ALA A 55 -0.11 10.08 -21.59
C ALA A 55 1.19 9.75 -20.84
N ASN A 56 2.15 9.10 -21.51
CA ASN A 56 3.37 8.63 -20.86
C ASN A 56 4.13 9.74 -20.12
N GLU A 57 4.27 10.90 -20.76
CA GLU A 57 4.95 12.05 -20.17
C GLU A 57 4.25 12.57 -18.91
N ALA A 58 2.92 12.71 -18.95
CA ALA A 58 2.13 13.13 -17.80
C ALA A 58 2.23 12.13 -16.63
N TYR A 59 2.27 10.83 -16.92
CA TYR A 59 2.45 9.81 -15.91
C TYR A 59 3.82 9.88 -15.23
N LEU A 60 4.87 10.15 -16.00
CA LEU A 60 6.23 10.30 -15.45
C LEU A 60 6.34 11.56 -14.59
N GLN A 61 5.73 12.67 -15.03
CA GLN A 61 5.66 13.90 -14.24
C GLN A 61 4.95 13.68 -12.88
N GLU A 62 3.92 12.84 -12.84
CA GLU A 62 3.24 12.43 -11.61
C GLU A 62 4.17 11.67 -10.64
N ILE A 63 5.02 10.78 -11.17
CA ILE A 63 6.02 10.06 -10.36
C ILE A 63 7.08 11.02 -9.83
N GLU A 64 7.60 11.90 -10.69
CA GLU A 64 8.61 12.90 -10.33
C GLU A 64 8.08 13.92 -9.30
N ALA A 65 6.83 14.38 -9.47
CA ALA A 65 6.20 15.28 -8.51
C ALA A 65 6.07 14.64 -7.11
N ALA A 66 5.64 13.38 -7.04
CA ALA A 66 5.57 12.66 -5.77
C ALA A 66 6.96 12.45 -5.14
N ALA A 67 8.00 12.26 -5.95
CA ALA A 67 9.37 12.09 -5.48
C ALA A 67 9.94 13.32 -4.76
N GLN A 68 9.33 14.50 -4.93
CA GLN A 68 9.73 15.71 -4.19
C GLN A 68 9.42 15.61 -2.68
N CYS A 69 8.46 14.76 -2.29
CA CYS A 69 8.10 14.58 -0.88
C CYS A 69 8.21 13.12 -0.41
N ILE A 70 8.45 12.14 -1.30
CA ILE A 70 8.60 10.73 -0.97
C ILE A 70 9.98 10.26 -1.39
N ASN A 71 10.89 10.14 -0.43
CA ASN A 71 12.25 9.65 -0.68
C ASN A 71 12.27 8.12 -0.64
N SER A 72 12.09 7.49 -1.80
CA SER A 72 12.09 6.02 -1.92
C SER A 72 12.45 5.58 -3.34
N THR A 73 13.08 4.43 -3.44
CA THR A 73 13.29 3.70 -4.70
C THR A 73 12.21 2.66 -4.98
N LEU A 74 11.21 2.52 -4.11
CA LEU A 74 10.06 1.66 -4.32
C LEU A 74 8.95 2.43 -5.04
N PHE A 75 8.33 1.79 -6.02
CA PHE A 75 7.20 2.34 -6.74
C PHE A 75 6.10 1.30 -6.91
N ARG A 76 4.85 1.68 -6.67
CA ARG A 76 3.69 0.86 -7.02
C ARG A 76 2.78 1.67 -7.94
N PRO A 77 2.49 1.18 -9.16
CA PRO A 77 1.58 1.88 -10.06
C PRO A 77 0.15 1.85 -9.51
N PRO A 78 -0.57 2.97 -9.51
CA PRO A 78 -1.99 2.99 -9.17
C PRO A 78 -2.78 1.96 -9.99
N TYR A 79 -3.68 1.24 -9.33
CA TYR A 79 -4.48 0.14 -9.92
C TYR A 79 -3.64 -1.03 -10.50
N GLY A 80 -2.33 -1.09 -10.23
CA GLY A 80 -1.42 -2.03 -10.89
C GLY A 80 -1.22 -1.76 -12.39
N ARG A 81 -1.51 -0.54 -12.86
CA ARG A 81 -1.57 -0.19 -14.29
C ARG A 81 -0.39 0.69 -14.69
N ILE A 82 0.56 0.10 -15.38
CA ILE A 82 1.72 0.76 -15.99
C ILE A 82 1.94 0.20 -17.39
N SER A 83 2.23 1.06 -18.37
CA SER A 83 2.56 0.63 -19.72
C SER A 83 4.03 0.16 -19.81
N PRO A 84 4.39 -0.70 -20.81
CA PRO A 84 5.78 -1.09 -21.04
C PRO A 84 6.71 0.10 -21.28
N ILE A 85 6.22 1.14 -21.93
CA ILE A 85 7.00 2.37 -22.22
C ILE A 85 7.29 3.11 -20.90
N GLN A 86 6.28 3.30 -20.05
CA GLN A 86 6.43 3.95 -18.74
C GLN A 86 7.37 3.15 -17.84
N TYR A 87 7.20 1.81 -17.80
CA TYR A 87 8.08 0.93 -17.03
C TYR A 87 9.54 1.04 -17.48
N ALA A 88 9.80 1.02 -18.80
CA ALA A 88 11.15 1.11 -19.34
C ALA A 88 11.87 2.41 -18.93
N GLN A 89 11.13 3.49 -18.67
CA GLN A 89 11.72 4.78 -18.29
C GLN A 89 12.00 4.89 -16.80
N ILE A 90 11.34 4.09 -15.95
CA ILE A 90 11.52 4.18 -14.49
C ILE A 90 12.29 3.01 -13.88
N LYS A 91 12.46 1.89 -14.59
CA LYS A 91 13.01 0.62 -14.07
C LYS A 91 14.43 0.73 -13.48
N ASP A 92 15.22 1.71 -13.93
CA ASP A 92 16.58 1.93 -13.46
C ASP A 92 16.63 2.80 -12.18
N GLN A 93 15.55 3.52 -11.88
CA GLN A 93 15.39 4.37 -10.69
C GLN A 93 14.50 3.72 -9.64
N TYR A 94 13.51 2.94 -10.06
CA TYR A 94 12.50 2.37 -9.17
C TYR A 94 12.39 0.86 -9.30
N LYS A 95 12.31 0.20 -8.14
CA LYS A 95 11.84 -1.17 -8.03
C LYS A 95 10.30 -1.16 -8.03
N VAL A 96 9.70 -1.62 -9.11
CA VAL A 96 8.23 -1.69 -9.24
C VAL A 96 7.71 -2.89 -8.44
N ILE A 97 6.86 -2.61 -7.47
CA ILE A 97 6.29 -3.59 -6.53
C ILE A 97 4.82 -3.82 -6.83
N MET A 98 4.51 -5.00 -7.30
CA MET A 98 3.13 -5.48 -7.50
C MET A 98 2.65 -6.28 -6.27
N TRP A 99 1.61 -7.07 -6.41
CA TRP A 99 1.05 -7.93 -5.37
C TRP A 99 0.49 -9.21 -5.98
N ASP A 100 0.27 -10.21 -5.15
CA ASP A 100 -0.43 -11.44 -5.51
C ASP A 100 -1.72 -11.65 -4.71
N THR A 101 -1.87 -10.92 -3.59
CA THR A 101 -3.04 -11.01 -2.72
C THR A 101 -3.67 -9.63 -2.52
N LEU A 102 -4.94 -9.48 -2.87
CA LEU A 102 -5.70 -8.22 -2.75
C LEU A 102 -6.92 -8.43 -1.85
N SER A 103 -6.95 -7.75 -0.71
CA SER A 103 -8.07 -7.81 0.25
C SER A 103 -9.41 -7.36 -0.33
N LYS A 104 -9.39 -6.38 -1.27
CA LYS A 104 -10.54 -5.63 -1.78
C LYS A 104 -11.30 -4.87 -0.69
N ASP A 105 -10.61 -4.46 0.36
CA ASP A 105 -11.14 -3.71 1.50
C ASP A 105 -11.84 -2.39 1.12
N TYR A 106 -11.52 -1.82 -0.04
CA TYR A 106 -12.17 -0.62 -0.60
C TYR A 106 -13.55 -0.88 -1.21
N ASP A 107 -13.95 -2.15 -1.40
CA ASP A 107 -15.24 -2.53 -1.97
C ASP A 107 -16.29 -2.67 -0.87
N THR A 108 -17.08 -1.63 -0.68
CA THR A 108 -18.11 -1.55 0.37
C THR A 108 -19.29 -2.52 0.15
N THR A 109 -19.34 -3.24 -0.96
CA THR A 109 -20.36 -4.27 -1.21
C THR A 109 -19.98 -5.63 -0.64
N LEU A 110 -18.70 -5.82 -0.27
CA LEU A 110 -18.22 -7.04 0.37
C LEU A 110 -18.51 -7.01 1.88
N SER A 111 -18.68 -8.20 2.47
CA SER A 111 -18.66 -8.36 3.92
C SER A 111 -17.23 -8.40 4.46
N SER A 112 -17.05 -8.11 5.76
CA SER A 112 -15.75 -8.25 6.43
C SER A 112 -15.19 -9.67 6.30
N ASP A 113 -16.05 -10.71 6.33
CA ASP A 113 -15.65 -12.11 6.11
C ASP A 113 -15.09 -12.34 4.70
N GLN A 114 -15.70 -11.73 3.68
CA GLN A 114 -15.20 -11.85 2.30
C GLN A 114 -13.85 -11.16 2.13
N VAL A 115 -13.66 -9.98 2.75
CA VAL A 115 -12.39 -9.28 2.76
C VAL A 115 -11.31 -10.08 3.49
N PHE A 116 -11.64 -10.69 4.64
CA PHE A 116 -10.76 -11.60 5.37
C PHE A 116 -10.34 -12.80 4.51
N GLN A 117 -11.28 -13.46 3.85
CA GLN A 117 -10.99 -14.58 2.96
C GLN A 117 -10.09 -14.17 1.78
N ASN A 118 -10.35 -13.00 1.17
CA ASN A 118 -9.51 -12.47 0.11
C ASN A 118 -8.06 -12.24 0.57
N ALA A 119 -7.87 -11.80 1.81
CA ALA A 119 -6.55 -11.47 2.35
C ALA A 119 -5.77 -12.69 2.87
N THR A 120 -6.44 -13.83 3.15
CA THR A 120 -5.83 -15.01 3.78
C THR A 120 -5.76 -16.25 2.89
N THR A 121 -6.65 -16.34 1.89
CA THR A 121 -6.72 -17.51 1.00
C THR A 121 -5.56 -17.48 -0.01
N GLY A 122 -4.85 -18.61 -0.13
CA GLY A 122 -3.76 -18.78 -1.09
C GLY A 122 -2.46 -18.06 -0.73
N VAL A 123 -2.39 -17.42 0.44
CA VAL A 123 -1.16 -16.78 0.93
C VAL A 123 -0.06 -17.81 1.12
N LYS A 124 1.13 -17.51 0.60
CA LYS A 124 2.35 -18.31 0.65
C LYS A 124 3.55 -17.45 1.04
N SER A 125 4.69 -18.07 1.31
CA SER A 125 5.93 -17.33 1.58
C SER A 125 6.27 -16.41 0.41
N GLY A 126 6.53 -15.14 0.70
CA GLY A 126 6.80 -14.09 -0.27
C GLY A 126 5.55 -13.42 -0.86
N SER A 127 4.33 -13.80 -0.43
CA SER A 127 3.11 -13.10 -0.83
C SER A 127 3.13 -11.64 -0.36
N ILE A 128 2.64 -10.76 -1.22
CA ILE A 128 2.41 -9.34 -0.93
C ILE A 128 0.91 -9.12 -0.84
N ILE A 129 0.43 -8.84 0.36
CA ILE A 129 -0.97 -8.60 0.66
C ILE A 129 -1.24 -7.09 0.66
N VAL A 130 -2.26 -6.64 -0.07
CA VAL A 130 -2.60 -5.22 -0.17
C VAL A 130 -3.89 -4.91 0.58
N PHE A 131 -3.80 -3.88 1.42
CA PHE A 131 -4.89 -3.14 2.04
C PHE A 131 -4.79 -1.66 1.67
N HIS A 132 -5.85 -0.89 1.89
CA HIS A 132 -5.92 0.53 1.56
C HIS A 132 -6.31 1.34 2.80
N ASP A 133 -5.64 2.46 3.04
CA ASP A 133 -5.92 3.41 4.14
C ASP A 133 -6.83 4.56 3.69
N SER A 134 -7.84 4.23 2.90
CA SER A 134 -8.82 5.19 2.39
C SER A 134 -10.10 5.20 3.23
N LEU A 135 -10.87 6.31 3.17
CA LEU A 135 -12.17 6.41 3.84
C LEU A 135 -13.14 5.28 3.43
N LYS A 136 -13.03 4.77 2.19
CA LYS A 136 -13.86 3.65 1.73
C LYS A 136 -13.47 2.33 2.38
N ALA A 137 -12.19 2.14 2.65
CA ALA A 137 -11.66 0.93 3.25
C ALA A 137 -11.71 0.94 4.78
N GLU A 138 -11.92 2.10 5.41
CA GLU A 138 -11.78 2.29 6.85
C GLU A 138 -12.55 1.25 7.68
N CYS A 139 -13.82 0.99 7.33
CA CYS A 139 -14.66 0.04 8.06
C CYS A 139 -14.05 -1.37 8.01
N HIS A 140 -13.77 -1.88 6.81
CA HIS A 140 -13.18 -3.19 6.64
C HIS A 140 -11.77 -3.28 7.24
N LEU A 141 -10.95 -2.22 7.08
CA LEU A 141 -9.60 -2.21 7.63
C LEU A 141 -9.60 -2.36 9.16
N ARG A 142 -10.52 -1.67 9.85
CA ARG A 142 -10.69 -1.77 11.30
C ARG A 142 -11.14 -3.16 11.75
N ASP A 143 -12.06 -3.77 10.99
CA ASP A 143 -12.64 -5.06 11.36
C ASP A 143 -11.73 -6.24 11.02
N VAL A 144 -10.90 -6.13 9.96
CA VAL A 144 -10.28 -7.29 9.30
C VAL A 144 -8.77 -7.34 9.45
N LEU A 145 -8.07 -6.20 9.57
CA LEU A 145 -6.60 -6.18 9.55
C LEU A 145 -5.99 -7.00 10.68
N GLU A 146 -6.45 -6.80 11.92
CA GLU A 146 -5.95 -7.53 13.09
C GLU A 146 -6.26 -9.04 12.98
N PRO A 147 -7.50 -9.48 12.67
CA PRO A 147 -7.79 -10.89 12.43
C PRO A 147 -6.94 -11.55 11.32
N VAL A 148 -6.65 -10.84 10.23
CA VAL A 148 -5.79 -11.35 9.15
C VAL A 148 -4.35 -11.56 9.65
N ILE A 149 -3.83 -10.61 10.41
CA ILE A 149 -2.49 -10.72 11.00
C ILE A 149 -2.43 -11.93 11.96
N ASP A 150 -3.41 -12.06 12.85
CA ASP A 150 -3.49 -13.17 13.81
C ASP A 150 -3.55 -14.53 13.10
N GLU A 151 -4.40 -14.67 12.07
CA GLU A 151 -4.53 -15.89 11.26
C GLU A 151 -3.20 -16.27 10.61
N LEU A 152 -2.52 -15.30 9.98
CA LEU A 152 -1.28 -15.57 9.28
C LEU A 152 -0.12 -15.87 10.25
N LEU A 153 -0.08 -15.24 11.42
CA LEU A 153 0.86 -15.60 12.49
C LEU A 153 0.59 -17.03 13.02
N CYS A 154 -0.68 -17.42 13.21
CA CYS A 154 -1.05 -18.79 13.58
C CYS A 154 -0.62 -19.82 12.53
N ARG A 155 -0.55 -19.42 11.27
CA ARG A 155 -0.01 -20.25 10.16
C ARG A 155 1.50 -20.20 10.04
N ASN A 156 2.20 -19.61 11.01
CA ASN A 156 3.66 -19.45 11.10
C ASN A 156 4.26 -18.56 9.99
N PHE A 157 3.50 -17.62 9.42
CA PHE A 157 4.08 -16.58 8.57
C PHE A 157 4.77 -15.51 9.42
N VAL A 158 5.82 -14.91 8.85
CA VAL A 158 6.51 -13.75 9.39
C VAL A 158 6.29 -12.57 8.47
N PHE A 159 5.91 -11.43 9.04
CA PHE A 159 5.71 -10.19 8.28
C PHE A 159 7.02 -9.42 8.15
N ALA A 160 7.23 -8.82 6.99
CA ALA A 160 8.34 -7.93 6.72
C ALA A 160 7.89 -6.78 5.82
N ALA A 161 8.46 -5.59 6.03
CA ALA A 161 8.39 -4.51 5.05
C ALA A 161 9.32 -4.83 3.86
N ILE A 162 8.98 -4.26 2.68
CA ILE A 162 9.77 -4.41 1.46
C ILE A 162 10.88 -3.37 1.45
#